data_057f5e6893183a34f84cb838e7423edd
#
_entry.id   057f5e6893183a34f84cb838e7423edd
#
_cell.length_a   1.000
_cell.length_b   1.000
_cell.length_c   1.000
_cell.angle_alpha   90.00
_cell.angle_beta   90.00
_cell.angle_gamma   90.00
#
_symmetry.space_group_name_H-M   'P 1'
#
loop_
_entity.id
_entity.type
_entity.pdbx_description
1 polymer ?
#
loop_
_entity_poly.entity_id
_entity_poly.type
_entity_poly.pdbx_seq_one_letter_code
_entity_poly.pdbx_strand_id
1 'polypeptide(L)'
;FTGDLVFVEGTPIAWAGPIDNWRRALELVLSLEPAAIVPGHGPVCGAAELEALLRYWDWVEVASARGRAAGTGAYELARELLLAPELAAAEWGGWDSPERLYVNLALIERTAAGRPLVRNPRDQLALFAGMARLDAELEARR
;
A
#
# COMPACT_ATOMS: atom_id res chain seq x y z
N PHE A 1 -17.60 1.53 -10.88
CA PHE A 1 -16.27 1.06 -11.33
C PHE A 1 -15.23 2.04 -10.83
N THR A 2 -14.24 1.55 -10.05
CA THR A 2 -13.24 2.39 -9.37
C THR A 2 -11.83 2.24 -9.94
N GLY A 3 -11.60 1.25 -10.83
CA GLY A 3 -10.26 0.95 -11.32
C GLY A 3 -9.30 0.70 -10.14
N ASP A 4 -8.03 1.02 -10.35
CA ASP A 4 -6.94 0.79 -9.40
C ASP A 4 -6.97 1.70 -8.16
N LEU A 5 -8.10 2.38 -7.90
CA LEU A 5 -8.35 3.02 -6.62
C LEU A 5 -8.69 1.99 -5.53
N VAL A 6 -9.39 0.90 -5.91
CA VAL A 6 -9.87 -0.13 -4.98
C VAL A 6 -9.26 -1.49 -5.32
N PHE A 7 -8.65 -2.08 -4.31
CA PHE A 7 -8.12 -3.45 -4.29
C PHE A 7 -8.83 -4.22 -3.19
N VAL A 8 -9.34 -5.39 -3.50
CA VAL A 8 -9.98 -6.28 -2.54
C VAL A 8 -9.17 -7.56 -2.43
N GLU A 9 -8.88 -7.98 -1.21
CA GLU A 9 -8.03 -9.13 -0.89
C GLU A 9 -6.59 -9.03 -1.44
N GLY A 10 -6.17 -7.83 -1.84
CA GLY A 10 -4.84 -7.57 -2.38
C GLY A 10 -4.28 -6.25 -1.88
N THR A 11 -2.97 -6.22 -1.64
CA THR A 11 -2.26 -5.02 -1.23
C THR A 11 -2.32 -3.97 -2.35
N PRO A 12 -2.87 -2.77 -2.10
CA PRO A 12 -2.88 -1.72 -3.11
C PRO A 12 -1.46 -1.26 -3.43
N ILE A 13 -1.27 -0.70 -4.62
CA ILE A 13 0.00 -0.10 -5.02
C ILE A 13 -0.22 1.32 -5.54
N ALA A 14 0.32 2.30 -4.83
CA ALA A 14 0.21 3.70 -5.20
C ALA A 14 1.40 4.14 -6.06
N TRP A 15 1.16 4.39 -7.35
CA TRP A 15 2.17 4.89 -8.27
C TRP A 15 2.17 6.41 -8.41
N ALA A 16 1.10 7.08 -7.99
CA ALA A 16 0.89 8.50 -8.24
C ALA A 16 0.20 9.19 -7.07
N GLY A 17 0.57 10.44 -6.85
CA GLY A 17 -0.05 11.34 -5.88
C GLY A 17 0.32 11.04 -4.42
N PRO A 18 0.09 11.99 -3.54
CA PRO A 18 0.16 11.72 -2.12
C PRO A 18 -0.97 10.78 -1.70
N ILE A 19 -0.75 9.98 -0.66
CA ILE A 19 -1.73 9.02 -0.13
C ILE A 19 -3.04 9.71 0.29
N ASP A 20 -2.98 10.95 0.73
CA ASP A 20 -4.18 11.77 1.03
C ASP A 20 -5.16 11.87 -0.15
N ASN A 21 -4.68 11.83 -1.39
CA ASN A 21 -5.56 11.83 -2.56
C ASN A 21 -6.31 10.50 -2.68
N TRP A 22 -5.65 9.39 -2.37
CA TRP A 22 -6.27 8.06 -2.35
C TRP A 22 -7.33 7.98 -1.27
N ARG A 23 -7.02 8.45 -0.07
CA ARG A 23 -7.96 8.50 1.06
C ARG A 23 -9.22 9.30 0.71
N ARG A 24 -9.04 10.54 0.23
CA ARG A 24 -10.18 11.40 -0.19
C ARG A 24 -11.01 10.76 -1.32
N ALA A 25 -10.37 10.05 -2.24
CA ALA A 25 -11.09 9.38 -3.30
C ALA A 25 -11.91 8.19 -2.77
N LEU A 26 -11.38 7.41 -1.83
CA LEU A 26 -12.13 6.34 -1.16
C LEU A 26 -13.30 6.90 -0.34
N GLU A 27 -13.08 7.97 0.43
CA GLU A 27 -14.11 8.67 1.20
C GLU A 27 -15.22 9.22 0.29
N LEU A 28 -14.84 9.77 -0.87
CA LEU A 28 -15.82 10.22 -1.88
C LEU A 28 -16.68 9.05 -2.38
N VAL A 29 -16.06 7.90 -2.71
CA VAL A 29 -16.83 6.71 -3.15
C VAL A 29 -17.79 6.26 -2.05
N LEU A 30 -17.33 6.21 -0.79
CA LEU A 30 -18.19 5.86 0.36
C LEU A 30 -19.36 6.83 0.52
N SER A 31 -19.14 8.13 0.34
CA SER A 31 -20.17 9.17 0.47
C SER A 31 -21.29 9.05 -0.58
N LEU A 32 -21.06 8.33 -1.66
CA LEU A 32 -22.06 8.06 -2.71
C LEU A 32 -22.99 6.90 -2.35
N GLU A 33 -22.74 6.22 -1.23
CA GLU A 33 -23.52 5.07 -0.73
C GLU A 33 -23.83 4.03 -1.83
N PRO A 34 -22.82 3.57 -2.60
CA PRO A 34 -23.05 2.67 -3.72
C PRO A 34 -23.58 1.31 -3.24
N ALA A 35 -24.59 0.78 -3.93
CA ALA A 35 -25.12 -0.56 -3.64
C ALA A 35 -24.10 -1.69 -3.94
N ALA A 36 -23.17 -1.45 -4.86
CA ALA A 36 -22.06 -2.35 -5.20
C ALA A 36 -20.91 -1.56 -5.80
N ILE A 37 -19.68 -2.02 -5.54
CA ILE A 37 -18.44 -1.42 -6.04
C ILE A 37 -17.69 -2.47 -6.86
N VAL A 38 -17.33 -2.11 -8.10
CA VAL A 38 -16.50 -2.94 -8.96
C VAL A 38 -15.06 -2.42 -8.87
N PRO A 39 -14.17 -3.13 -8.17
CA PRO A 39 -12.77 -2.71 -8.01
C PRO A 39 -11.95 -2.94 -9.27
N GLY A 40 -10.73 -2.40 -9.33
CA GLY A 40 -9.73 -2.74 -10.33
C GLY A 40 -9.12 -4.13 -10.10
N HIS A 41 -9.07 -4.56 -8.85
CA HIS A 41 -8.54 -5.85 -8.42
C HIS A 41 -9.40 -6.49 -7.35
N GLY A 42 -9.66 -7.80 -7.49
CA GLY A 42 -10.46 -8.59 -6.56
C GLY A 42 -11.95 -8.64 -6.89
N PRO A 43 -12.77 -9.23 -6.03
CA PRO A 43 -14.19 -9.39 -6.24
C PRO A 43 -14.99 -8.08 -6.12
N VAL A 44 -16.22 -8.07 -6.64
CA VAL A 44 -17.18 -7.00 -6.37
C VAL A 44 -17.41 -6.89 -4.86
N CYS A 45 -17.43 -5.66 -4.36
CA CYS A 45 -17.38 -5.38 -2.93
C CYS A 45 -18.41 -4.33 -2.48
N GLY A 46 -18.40 -4.01 -1.19
CA GLY A 46 -19.20 -3.00 -0.55
C GLY A 46 -18.36 -1.94 0.18
N ALA A 47 -19.00 -1.24 1.11
CA ALA A 47 -18.35 -0.19 1.89
C ALA A 47 -17.26 -0.74 2.83
N ALA A 48 -17.46 -1.94 3.38
CA ALA A 48 -16.54 -2.53 4.36
C ALA A 48 -15.12 -2.70 3.82
N GLU A 49 -14.96 -3.08 2.55
CA GLU A 49 -13.67 -3.25 1.90
C GLU A 49 -12.97 -1.90 1.67
N LEU A 50 -13.73 -0.83 1.38
CA LEU A 50 -13.16 0.51 1.28
C LEU A 50 -12.70 1.04 2.64
N GLU A 51 -13.48 0.75 3.70
CA GLU A 51 -13.08 1.08 5.07
C GLU A 51 -11.83 0.31 5.49
N ALA A 52 -11.68 -0.95 5.07
CA ALA A 52 -10.46 -1.73 5.28
C ALA A 52 -9.25 -1.10 4.59
N LEU A 53 -9.42 -0.62 3.34
CA LEU A 53 -8.38 0.12 2.62
C LEU A 53 -8.00 1.44 3.32
N LEU A 54 -8.97 2.18 3.87
CA LEU A 54 -8.68 3.40 4.64
C LEU A 54 -7.85 3.07 5.88
N ARG A 55 -8.22 2.02 6.65
CA ARG A 55 -7.46 1.56 7.81
C ARG A 55 -6.05 1.09 7.42
N TYR A 56 -5.91 0.41 6.29
CA TYR A 56 -4.60 0.03 5.75
C TYR A 56 -3.73 1.26 5.49
N TRP A 57 -4.27 2.29 4.83
CA TRP A 57 -3.51 3.51 4.55
C TRP A 57 -3.12 4.27 5.82
N ASP A 58 -4.00 4.31 6.84
CA ASP A 58 -3.67 4.86 8.16
C ASP A 58 -2.49 4.12 8.80
N TRP A 59 -2.52 2.80 8.75
CA TRP A 59 -1.43 1.97 9.26
C TRP A 59 -0.12 2.22 8.52
N VAL A 60 -0.14 2.29 7.19
CA VAL A 60 1.06 2.56 6.37
C VAL A 60 1.66 3.93 6.70
N GLU A 61 0.83 4.96 6.85
CA GLU A 61 1.28 6.31 7.20
C GLU A 61 1.92 6.36 8.60
N VAL A 62 1.29 5.73 9.58
CA VAL A 62 1.84 5.64 10.95
C VAL A 62 3.17 4.88 10.94
N ALA A 63 3.24 3.74 10.27
CA ALA A 63 4.46 2.96 10.13
C ALA A 63 5.58 3.78 9.44
N SER A 64 5.26 4.48 8.35
CA SER A 64 6.20 5.34 7.63
C SER A 64 6.72 6.48 8.52
N ALA A 65 5.86 7.12 9.32
CA ALA A 65 6.28 8.18 10.24
C ALA A 65 7.26 7.64 11.31
N ARG A 66 6.99 6.46 11.86
CA ARG A 66 7.88 5.78 12.83
C ARG A 66 9.21 5.40 12.20
N GLY A 67 9.21 4.84 10.99
CA GLY A 67 10.43 4.50 10.24
C GLY A 67 11.30 5.72 9.97
N ARG A 68 10.71 6.83 9.53
CA ARG A 68 11.44 8.08 9.33
C ARG A 68 12.07 8.61 10.63
N ALA A 69 11.34 8.55 11.74
CA ALA A 69 11.87 8.97 13.05
C ALA A 69 13.04 8.09 13.51
N ALA A 70 13.03 6.81 13.14
CA ALA A 70 14.11 5.86 13.43
C ALA A 70 15.26 5.88 12.40
N GLY A 71 15.10 6.60 11.27
CA GLY A 71 16.07 6.59 10.18
C GLY A 71 16.05 5.30 9.34
N THR A 72 14.98 4.49 9.45
CA THR A 72 14.81 3.24 8.69
C THR A 72 14.28 3.57 7.29
N GLY A 73 14.96 3.10 6.24
CA GLY A 73 14.52 3.29 4.86
C GLY A 73 13.31 2.43 4.50
N ALA A 74 12.58 2.82 3.45
CA ALA A 74 11.33 2.18 3.03
C ALA A 74 11.45 0.67 2.82
N TYR A 75 12.56 0.18 2.25
CA TYR A 75 12.75 -1.25 2.01
C TYR A 75 12.88 -2.05 3.31
N GLU A 76 13.77 -1.61 4.19
CA GLU A 76 13.99 -2.29 5.47
C GLU A 76 12.74 -2.22 6.36
N LEU A 77 12.05 -1.08 6.35
CA LEU A 77 10.79 -0.94 7.07
C LEU A 77 9.71 -1.90 6.53
N ALA A 78 9.55 -1.99 5.21
CA ALA A 78 8.60 -2.95 4.61
C ALA A 78 8.95 -4.38 5.01
N ARG A 79 10.24 -4.73 4.93
CA ARG A 79 10.73 -6.04 5.31
C ARG A 79 10.46 -6.37 6.78
N GLU A 80 10.75 -5.44 7.69
CA GLU A 80 10.48 -5.60 9.12
C GLU A 80 8.99 -5.83 9.38
N LEU A 81 8.11 -5.00 8.80
CA LEU A 81 6.67 -5.08 8.99
C LEU A 81 6.09 -6.38 8.43
N LEU A 82 6.55 -6.81 7.25
CA LEU A 82 6.03 -8.01 6.58
C LEU A 82 6.52 -9.32 7.24
N LEU A 83 7.62 -9.26 7.97
CA LEU A 83 8.15 -10.40 8.73
C LEU A 83 7.71 -10.39 10.21
N ALA A 84 7.02 -9.33 10.64
CA ALA A 84 6.55 -9.24 12.02
C ALA A 84 5.38 -10.20 12.25
N PRO A 85 5.38 -10.97 13.36
CA PRO A 85 4.29 -11.90 13.67
C PRO A 85 2.92 -11.23 13.77
N GLU A 86 2.89 -9.96 14.17
CA GLU A 86 1.69 -9.14 14.32
C GLU A 86 0.95 -8.92 13.01
N LEU A 87 1.66 -8.99 11.86
CA LEU A 87 1.02 -8.84 10.56
C LEU A 87 -0.02 -9.93 10.32
N ALA A 88 0.24 -11.17 10.73
CA ALA A 88 -0.69 -12.28 10.53
C ALA A 88 -2.06 -12.06 11.21
N ALA A 89 -2.10 -11.22 12.26
CA ALA A 89 -3.32 -10.86 12.98
C ALA A 89 -3.96 -9.57 12.44
N ALA A 90 -3.29 -8.85 11.54
CA ALA A 90 -3.83 -7.64 10.92
C ALA A 90 -4.87 -8.00 9.85
N GLU A 91 -5.82 -7.11 9.62
CA GLU A 91 -6.89 -7.27 8.63
C GLU A 91 -6.34 -7.53 7.21
N TRP A 92 -5.19 -6.93 6.88
CA TRP A 92 -4.48 -7.09 5.61
C TRP A 92 -3.39 -8.16 5.63
N GLY A 93 -3.25 -8.91 6.71
CA GLY A 93 -2.19 -9.93 6.86
C GLY A 93 -2.28 -11.08 5.86
N GLY A 94 -3.47 -11.34 5.32
CA GLY A 94 -3.72 -12.35 4.30
C GLY A 94 -3.89 -11.80 2.88
N TRP A 95 -3.68 -10.50 2.65
CA TRP A 95 -3.82 -9.92 1.33
C TRP A 95 -2.70 -10.37 0.38
N ASP A 96 -3.05 -10.55 -0.89
CA ASP A 96 -2.10 -10.88 -1.95
C ASP A 96 -1.09 -9.74 -2.19
N SER A 97 0.08 -10.10 -2.71
CA SER A 97 1.14 -9.16 -3.11
C SER A 97 1.58 -8.21 -1.99
N PRO A 98 1.91 -8.71 -0.79
CA PRO A 98 2.29 -7.86 0.34
C PRO A 98 3.57 -7.04 0.10
N GLU A 99 4.45 -7.46 -0.80
CA GLU A 99 5.68 -6.75 -1.18
C GLU A 99 5.43 -5.35 -1.76
N ARG A 100 4.20 -5.06 -2.20
CA ARG A 100 3.76 -3.73 -2.66
C ARG A 100 3.83 -2.67 -1.56
N LEU A 101 3.81 -3.09 -0.28
CA LEU A 101 4.04 -2.21 0.87
C LEU A 101 5.34 -1.41 0.71
N TYR A 102 6.39 -2.00 0.16
CA TYR A 102 7.65 -1.29 -0.08
C TYR A 102 7.46 -0.07 -0.99
N VAL A 103 6.71 -0.20 -2.08
CA VAL A 103 6.46 0.92 -3.02
C VAL A 103 5.63 2.01 -2.34
N ASN A 104 4.63 1.62 -1.56
CA ASN A 104 3.79 2.56 -0.82
C ASN A 104 4.60 3.38 0.19
N LEU A 105 5.47 2.72 0.96
CA LEU A 105 6.38 3.40 1.90
C LEU A 105 7.38 4.31 1.19
N ALA A 106 7.96 3.84 0.07
CA ALA A 106 8.88 4.65 -0.73
C ALA A 106 8.21 5.90 -1.33
N LEU A 107 6.94 5.79 -1.75
CA LEU A 107 6.16 6.94 -2.22
C LEU A 107 5.93 7.96 -1.11
N ILE A 108 5.52 7.51 0.08
CA ILE A 108 5.29 8.39 1.23
C ILE A 108 6.60 9.08 1.65
N GLU A 109 7.70 8.34 1.71
CA GLU A 109 9.02 8.90 2.03
C GLU A 109 9.45 9.97 1.02
N ARG A 110 9.28 9.72 -0.29
CA ARG A 110 9.57 10.69 -1.35
C ARG A 110 8.70 11.95 -1.22
N THR A 111 7.42 11.76 -0.97
CA THR A 111 6.46 12.86 -0.80
C THR A 111 6.82 13.71 0.42
N ALA A 112 7.12 13.09 1.55
CA ALA A 112 7.55 13.78 2.77
C ALA A 112 8.86 14.56 2.60
N ALA A 113 9.76 14.08 1.72
CA ALA A 113 11.02 14.76 1.39
C ALA A 113 10.87 15.82 0.27
N GLY A 114 9.64 16.14 -0.16
CA GLY A 114 9.38 17.08 -1.27
C GLY A 114 9.94 16.61 -2.62
N ARG A 115 10.27 15.34 -2.76
CA ARG A 115 10.79 14.79 -4.02
C ARG A 115 9.65 14.49 -4.98
N PRO A 116 9.85 14.68 -6.31
CA PRO A 116 8.81 14.37 -7.28
C PRO A 116 8.49 12.87 -7.28
N LEU A 117 7.27 12.57 -7.69
CA LEU A 117 6.85 11.20 -7.93
C LEU A 117 7.79 10.51 -8.91
N VAL A 118 7.86 9.17 -8.84
CA VAL A 118 8.69 8.36 -9.70
C VAL A 118 8.20 8.48 -11.15
N ARG A 119 8.90 9.25 -11.96
CA ARG A 119 8.54 9.50 -13.36
C ARG A 119 9.55 8.91 -14.34
N ASN A 120 10.76 8.61 -13.90
CA ASN A 120 11.77 8.07 -14.77
C ASN A 120 11.81 6.53 -14.72
N PRO A 121 12.10 5.87 -15.86
CA PRO A 121 12.11 4.40 -15.93
C PRO A 121 13.12 3.73 -15.00
N ARG A 122 14.23 4.39 -14.67
CA ARG A 122 15.26 3.83 -13.77
C ARG A 122 14.75 3.70 -12.34
N ASP A 123 14.06 4.74 -11.83
CA ASP A 123 13.50 4.70 -10.49
C ASP A 123 12.36 3.67 -10.40
N GLN A 124 11.53 3.57 -11.46
CA GLN A 124 10.49 2.53 -11.54
C GLN A 124 11.11 1.13 -11.52
N LEU A 125 12.14 0.90 -12.33
CA LEU A 125 12.84 -0.39 -12.35
C LEU A 125 13.45 -0.74 -10.98
N ALA A 126 14.02 0.25 -10.28
CA ALA A 126 14.56 0.05 -8.94
C ALA A 126 13.48 -0.36 -7.93
N LEU A 127 12.28 0.25 -8.00
CA LEU A 127 11.15 -0.14 -7.16
C LEU A 127 10.65 -1.55 -7.48
N PHE A 128 10.52 -1.91 -8.77
CA PHE A 128 10.14 -3.26 -9.17
C PHE A 128 11.18 -4.31 -8.72
N ALA A 129 12.47 -4.01 -8.88
CA ALA A 129 13.54 -4.90 -8.42
C ALA A 129 13.50 -5.08 -6.89
N GLY A 130 13.21 -4.01 -6.14
CA GLY A 130 13.03 -4.09 -4.69
C GLY A 130 11.83 -4.93 -4.29
N MET A 131 10.67 -4.79 -4.97
CA MET A 131 9.51 -5.64 -4.74
C MET A 131 9.82 -7.12 -5.00
N ALA A 132 10.40 -7.45 -6.16
CA ALA A 132 10.74 -8.82 -6.51
C ALA A 132 11.73 -9.46 -5.52
N ARG A 133 12.68 -8.68 -5.01
CA ARG A 133 13.60 -9.15 -3.98
C ARG A 133 12.88 -9.42 -2.66
N LEU A 134 11.98 -8.52 -2.25
CA LEU A 134 11.21 -8.68 -1.00
C LEU A 134 10.27 -9.87 -1.09
N ASP A 135 9.58 -10.05 -2.21
CA ASP A 135 8.72 -11.20 -2.48
C ASP A 135 9.50 -12.53 -2.36
N ALA A 136 10.66 -12.64 -3.01
CA ALA A 136 11.54 -13.81 -2.89
C ALA A 136 11.99 -14.08 -1.44
N GLU A 137 12.26 -13.04 -0.64
CA GLU A 137 12.60 -13.18 0.79
C GLU A 137 11.41 -13.70 1.61
N LEU A 138 10.18 -13.27 1.29
CA LEU A 138 8.96 -13.72 1.95
C LEU A 138 8.65 -15.18 1.59
N GLU A 139 8.76 -15.55 0.31
CA GLU A 139 8.55 -16.93 -0.15
C GLU A 139 9.52 -17.91 0.49
N ALA A 140 10.79 -17.53 0.64
CA ALA A 140 11.80 -18.38 1.26
C ALA A 140 11.55 -18.70 2.75
N ARG A 141 10.56 -18.05 3.38
CA ARG A 141 10.20 -18.21 4.80
C ARG A 141 8.83 -18.85 5.03
N ARG A 142 8.08 -19.11 3.96
CA ARG A 142 6.80 -19.87 3.99
C ARG A 142 7.05 -21.37 3.98
#